data_5e7b49746597db59dc0448e3d065827f
#
_entry.id   5e7b49746597db59dc0448e3d065827f
#
_cell.length_a   1.000
_cell.length_b   1.000
_cell.length_c   1.000
_cell.angle_alpha   90.00
_cell.angle_beta   90.00
_cell.angle_gamma   90.00
#
_symmetry.space_group_name_H-M   'P 1'
#
loop_
_entity.id
_entity.type
_entity.pdbx_description
1 polymer ?
#
loop_
_entity_poly.entity_id
_entity_poly.type
_entity_poly.pdbx_seq_one_letter_code
_entity_poly.pdbx_strand_id
1 'polypeptide(L)'
;MNRAIYPILSGAVAQEKQLTVFANNLANVNTAGFKQDQQGFRGLFARASSTGMGVVSGGLSSAISTRPAGPSERVFAEVHGVRTAFEPGRIRITGNPLDVAIQNDGFF
;
A
#
# COMPACT_ATOMS: atom_id res chain seq x y z
N MET A 1 -7.54 24.68 -17.68
CA MET A 1 -8.34 24.69 -16.46
C MET A 1 -8.21 23.33 -15.78
N ASN A 2 -8.03 23.29 -14.51
CA ASN A 2 -8.04 22.14 -13.56
C ASN A 2 -7.14 20.92 -13.80
N ARG A 3 -5.92 21.12 -14.22
CA ARG A 3 -4.93 20.04 -14.22
C ARG A 3 -4.50 19.58 -12.81
N ALA A 4 -4.82 20.38 -11.78
CA ALA A 4 -4.57 20.05 -10.38
C ALA A 4 -5.61 19.06 -9.78
N ILE A 5 -6.74 18.86 -10.43
CA ILE A 5 -7.79 17.93 -9.97
C ILE A 5 -7.31 16.47 -10.01
N TYR A 6 -6.53 16.08 -11.02
CA TYR A 6 -6.11 14.70 -11.18
C TYR A 6 -5.23 14.16 -10.02
N PRO A 7 -4.22 14.90 -9.52
CA PRO A 7 -3.48 14.47 -8.35
C PRO A 7 -4.34 14.37 -7.08
N ILE A 8 -5.28 15.30 -6.90
CA ILE A 8 -6.21 15.28 -5.77
C ILE A 8 -7.13 14.05 -5.86
N LEU A 9 -7.67 13.78 -7.05
CA LEU A 9 -8.53 12.62 -7.28
C LEU A 9 -7.77 11.29 -7.05
N SER A 10 -6.51 11.20 -7.49
CA SER A 10 -5.69 10.00 -7.24
C SER A 10 -5.46 9.78 -5.75
N GLY A 11 -5.24 10.85 -4.99
CA GLY A 11 -5.14 10.80 -3.53
C GLY A 11 -6.45 10.34 -2.88
N ALA A 12 -7.59 10.85 -3.33
CA ALA A 12 -8.90 10.46 -2.81
C ALA A 12 -9.18 8.95 -3.06
N VAL A 13 -8.90 8.45 -4.25
CA VAL A 13 -9.05 7.03 -4.59
C VAL A 13 -8.11 6.15 -3.75
N ALA A 14 -6.88 6.62 -3.52
CA ALA A 14 -5.93 5.91 -2.66
C ALA A 14 -6.43 5.82 -1.20
N GLN A 15 -7.02 6.89 -0.69
CA GLN A 15 -7.65 6.93 0.64
C GLN A 15 -8.87 5.99 0.75
N GLU A 16 -9.73 5.97 -0.27
CA GLU A 16 -10.88 5.05 -0.34
C GLU A 16 -10.43 3.59 -0.25
N LYS A 17 -9.42 3.22 -1.01
CA LYS A 17 -8.85 1.86 -0.94
C LYS A 17 -8.27 1.55 0.44
N GLN A 18 -7.62 2.51 1.08
CA GLN A 18 -7.09 2.35 2.44
C GLN A 18 -8.21 2.11 3.45
N LEU A 19 -9.31 2.86 3.35
CA LEU A 19 -10.49 2.65 4.20
C LEU A 19 -11.09 1.25 4.00
N THR A 20 -11.11 0.75 2.77
CA THR A 20 -11.59 -0.60 2.47
C THR A 20 -10.73 -1.67 3.16
N VAL A 21 -9.39 -1.53 3.11
CA VAL A 21 -8.47 -2.44 3.81
C VAL A 21 -8.66 -2.37 5.33
N PHE A 22 -8.79 -1.18 5.90
CA PHE A 22 -9.07 -1.02 7.33
C PHE A 22 -10.40 -1.62 7.75
N ALA A 23 -11.46 -1.43 6.97
CA ALA A 23 -12.77 -2.00 7.24
C ALA A 23 -12.71 -3.54 7.23
N ASN A 24 -12.00 -4.13 6.28
CA ASN A 24 -11.79 -5.58 6.22
C ASN A 24 -11.02 -6.09 7.44
N ASN A 25 -9.90 -5.46 7.78
CA ASN A 25 -9.11 -5.82 8.96
C ASN A 25 -9.93 -5.69 10.25
N LEU A 26 -10.73 -4.62 10.38
CA LEU A 26 -11.58 -4.40 11.53
C LEU A 26 -12.70 -5.44 11.64
N ALA A 27 -13.34 -5.79 10.54
CA ALA A 27 -14.37 -6.82 10.50
C ALA A 27 -13.84 -8.18 10.96
N ASN A 28 -12.57 -8.45 10.71
CA ASN A 28 -11.93 -9.73 11.03
C ASN A 28 -11.05 -9.68 12.29
N VAL A 29 -11.10 -8.62 13.09
CA VAL A 29 -10.24 -8.46 14.28
C VAL A 29 -10.42 -9.59 15.31
N ASN A 30 -11.59 -10.18 15.38
CA ASN A 30 -11.92 -11.31 16.28
C ASN A 30 -11.88 -12.67 15.59
N THR A 31 -11.52 -12.72 14.29
CA THR A 31 -11.44 -13.97 13.54
C THR A 31 -10.14 -14.69 13.87
N ALA A 32 -10.23 -15.93 14.35
CA ALA A 32 -9.05 -16.74 14.64
C ALA A 32 -8.28 -17.07 13.36
N GLY A 33 -6.95 -16.88 13.39
CA GLY A 33 -6.09 -17.15 12.24
C GLY A 33 -6.14 -16.10 11.12
N PHE A 34 -6.89 -15.01 11.30
CA PHE A 34 -6.90 -13.92 10.33
C PHE A 34 -5.52 -13.24 10.24
N LYS A 35 -5.08 -13.00 9.03
CA LYS A 35 -3.87 -12.24 8.73
C LYS A 35 -4.27 -10.89 8.15
N GLN A 36 -3.79 -9.81 8.77
CA GLN A 36 -4.13 -8.46 8.34
C GLN A 36 -3.53 -8.13 6.98
N ASP A 37 -4.29 -7.39 6.20
CA ASP A 37 -3.80 -6.82 4.96
C ASP A 37 -3.23 -5.42 5.19
N GLN A 38 -2.07 -5.18 4.58
CA GLN A 38 -1.39 -3.89 4.60
C GLN A 38 -1.30 -3.34 3.18
N GLN A 39 -1.61 -2.07 3.05
CA GLN A 39 -1.55 -1.37 1.77
C GLN A 39 -0.29 -0.51 1.70
N GLY A 40 0.46 -0.69 0.61
CA GLY A 40 1.59 0.16 0.28
C GLY A 40 1.18 1.32 -0.62
N PHE A 41 1.74 2.50 -0.37
CA PHE A 41 1.60 3.68 -1.24
C PHE A 41 2.91 3.95 -1.97
N ARG A 42 2.78 4.35 -3.22
CA ARG A 42 3.91 4.81 -4.03
C ARG A 42 3.57 6.17 -4.63
N GLY A 43 4.48 7.12 -4.48
CA GLY A 43 4.41 8.40 -5.19
C GLY A 43 4.90 8.23 -6.62
N LEU A 44 4.07 8.56 -7.59
CA LEU A 44 4.46 8.67 -8.99
C LEU A 44 4.74 10.13 -9.33
N PHE A 45 5.95 10.42 -9.75
CA PHE A 45 6.34 11.73 -10.23
C PHE A 45 6.18 11.80 -11.74
N ALA A 46 5.16 12.52 -12.21
CA ALA A 46 5.01 12.79 -13.63
C ALA A 46 5.74 14.08 -13.97
N ARG A 47 6.88 13.96 -14.62
CA ARG A 47 7.61 15.09 -15.19
C ARG A 47 7.11 15.32 -16.61
N ALA A 48 6.49 16.47 -16.85
CA ALA A 48 6.22 16.90 -18.22
C ALA A 48 7.55 17.31 -18.86
N SER A 49 8.18 16.39 -19.58
CA SER A 49 9.29 16.76 -20.47
C SER A 49 8.67 17.46 -21.68
N SER A 50 9.04 18.69 -21.91
CA SER A 50 8.62 19.47 -23.08
C SER A 50 9.29 19.03 -24.38
N THR A 51 9.93 17.88 -24.40
CA THR A 51 10.62 17.35 -25.59
C THR A 51 10.32 15.86 -25.71
N GLY A 52 9.54 15.50 -26.75
CA GLY A 52 9.49 14.22 -27.46
C GLY A 52 9.56 12.94 -26.67
N MET A 53 8.45 12.23 -26.68
CA MET A 53 8.33 10.79 -26.73
C MET A 53 9.57 10.00 -26.28
N GLY A 54 9.66 9.74 -25.01
CA GLY A 54 10.61 8.81 -24.44
C GLY A 54 9.93 7.99 -23.37
N VAL A 55 9.49 6.79 -23.73
CA VAL A 55 9.09 5.75 -22.78
C VAL A 55 10.33 5.39 -21.97
N VAL A 56 10.40 5.80 -20.71
CA VAL A 56 11.46 5.32 -19.83
C VAL A 56 11.01 3.98 -19.26
N SER A 57 11.36 2.93 -20.00
CA SER A 57 11.34 1.56 -19.54
C SER A 57 12.40 1.38 -18.46
N GLY A 58 11.97 0.86 -17.34
CA GLY A 58 12.64 0.10 -16.33
C GLY A 58 14.15 0.29 -16.10
N GLY A 59 14.48 0.67 -14.91
CA GLY A 59 15.83 0.57 -14.37
C GLY A 59 15.84 1.13 -12.96
N LEU A 60 15.97 0.24 -11.99
CA LEU A 60 16.36 0.57 -10.63
C LEU A 60 17.68 1.36 -10.67
N SER A 61 17.60 2.66 -10.65
CA SER A 61 18.76 3.50 -10.40
C SER A 61 18.38 4.55 -9.37
N SER A 62 18.83 4.27 -8.19
CA SER A 62 18.99 5.15 -7.05
C SER A 62 19.66 6.45 -7.47
N ALA A 63 18.86 7.45 -7.76
CA ALA A 63 19.30 8.83 -7.73
C ALA A 63 18.10 9.65 -7.28
N ILE A 64 17.94 9.76 -5.98
CA ILE A 64 17.19 10.86 -5.38
C ILE A 64 18.01 12.13 -5.70
N SER A 65 17.81 12.66 -6.89
CA SER A 65 18.23 14.02 -7.18
C SER A 65 17.35 14.95 -6.39
N THR A 66 17.84 15.47 -5.29
CA THR A 66 17.30 16.61 -4.55
C THR A 66 17.38 17.88 -5.41
N ARG A 67 16.68 17.89 -6.54
CA ARG A 67 16.52 19.08 -7.35
C ARG A 67 15.17 19.70 -7.00
N PRO A 68 15.11 20.99 -6.67
CA PRO A 68 13.83 21.64 -6.35
C PRO A 68 12.86 21.44 -7.52
N ALA A 69 11.68 20.92 -7.20
CA ALA A 69 10.60 20.69 -8.14
C ALA A 69 10.22 22.01 -8.83
N GLY A 70 10.42 22.06 -10.15
CA GLY A 70 9.94 23.16 -10.96
C GLY A 70 8.39 23.12 -11.04
N PRO A 71 7.72 24.19 -11.47
CA PRO A 71 6.26 24.34 -11.44
C PRO A 71 5.48 23.34 -12.31
N SER A 72 6.14 22.41 -12.98
CA SER A 72 5.53 21.39 -13.85
C SER A 72 5.58 19.95 -13.31
N GLU A 73 6.12 19.74 -12.11
CA GLU A 73 6.19 18.41 -11.52
C GLU A 73 4.88 18.06 -10.81
N ARG A 74 4.26 16.96 -11.21
CA ARG A 74 3.03 16.46 -10.63
C ARG A 74 3.30 15.17 -9.89
N VAL A 75 2.83 15.11 -8.65
CA VAL A 75 2.90 13.92 -7.81
C VAL A 75 1.53 13.26 -7.79
N PHE A 76 1.47 12.02 -8.22
CA PHE A 76 0.29 11.18 -8.11
C PHE A 76 0.51 10.15 -7.01
N ALA A 77 -0.52 9.89 -6.22
CA ALA A 77 -0.51 8.80 -5.27
C ALA A 77 -1.06 7.54 -5.95
N GLU A 78 -0.25 6.50 -6.00
CA GLU A 78 -0.67 5.18 -6.48
C GLU A 78 -0.62 4.17 -5.35
N VAL A 79 -1.64 3.32 -5.33
CA VAL A 79 -1.66 2.16 -4.44
C VAL A 79 -0.77 1.07 -5.06
N HIS A 80 0.34 0.76 -4.42
CA HIS A 80 1.30 -0.25 -4.89
C HIS A 80 0.85 -1.69 -4.64
N GLY A 81 -0.37 -1.90 -4.19
CA GLY A 81 -0.93 -3.21 -3.92
C GLY A 81 -1.20 -3.44 -2.44
N VAL A 82 -1.88 -4.54 -2.18
CA VAL A 82 -2.19 -5.02 -0.84
C VAL A 82 -1.29 -6.22 -0.55
N ARG A 83 -0.68 -6.23 0.61
CA ARG A 83 0.20 -7.30 1.08
C ARG A 83 -0.35 -7.85 2.38
N THR A 84 -0.50 -9.15 2.46
CA THR A 84 -0.88 -9.81 3.71
C THR A 84 0.32 -9.89 4.66
N ALA A 85 0.16 -9.42 5.89
CA ALA A 85 1.16 -9.52 6.95
C ALA A 85 1.02 -10.86 7.67
N PHE A 86 2.07 -11.68 7.64
CA PHE A 86 2.10 -12.99 8.29
C PHE A 86 2.56 -12.93 9.75
N GLU A 87 2.31 -11.84 10.42
CA GLU A 87 2.61 -11.73 11.84
C GLU A 87 1.71 -12.66 12.67
N PRO A 88 2.24 -13.31 13.73
CA PRO A 88 1.45 -14.14 14.63
C PRO A 88 0.40 -13.30 15.35
N GLY A 89 -0.84 -13.75 15.34
CA GLY A 89 -1.95 -13.12 16.04
C GLY A 89 -2.00 -13.46 17.52
N ARG A 90 -3.03 -12.94 18.22
CA ARG A 90 -3.24 -13.23 19.64
C ARG A 90 -3.61 -14.71 19.83
N ILE A 91 -2.96 -15.36 20.75
CA ILE A 91 -3.31 -16.72 21.18
C ILE A 91 -4.50 -16.63 22.15
N ARG A 92 -5.52 -17.42 21.88
CA ARG A 92 -6.71 -17.57 22.74
C ARG A 92 -6.63 -18.90 23.46
N ILE A 93 -6.69 -18.86 24.79
CA ILE A 93 -6.78 -20.07 25.61
C ILE A 93 -8.21 -20.56 25.59
N THR A 94 -8.46 -21.76 25.04
CA THR A 94 -9.79 -22.35 24.94
C THR A 94 -10.11 -23.37 26.03
N GLY A 95 -9.06 -23.92 26.68
CA GLY A 95 -9.20 -25.00 27.67
C GLY A 95 -9.49 -26.37 27.09
N ASN A 96 -9.58 -26.49 25.78
CA ASN A 96 -9.79 -27.77 25.08
C ASN A 96 -8.45 -28.42 24.76
N PRO A 97 -8.21 -29.69 25.14
CA PRO A 97 -6.91 -30.36 24.92
C PRO A 97 -6.60 -30.67 23.45
N LEU A 98 -7.58 -30.59 22.55
CA LEU A 98 -7.40 -30.81 21.12
C LEU A 98 -7.13 -29.54 20.31
N ASP A 99 -7.28 -28.37 20.93
CA ASP A 99 -6.98 -27.11 20.25
C ASP A 99 -5.48 -26.83 20.28
N VAL A 100 -4.91 -26.67 19.11
CA VAL A 100 -3.45 -26.45 18.93
C VAL A 100 -3.25 -25.09 18.25
N ALA A 101 -2.28 -24.33 18.75
CA ALA A 101 -1.90 -23.05 18.16
C ALA A 101 -0.39 -23.02 17.90
N ILE A 102 -0.01 -22.46 16.75
CA ILE A 102 1.39 -22.22 16.41
C ILE A 102 1.78 -20.82 16.90
N GLN A 103 2.83 -20.74 17.72
CA GLN A 103 3.30 -19.49 18.30
C GLN A 103 4.39 -18.80 17.46
N ASN A 104 5.09 -19.55 16.62
CA ASN A 104 6.15 -19.06 15.74
C ASN A 104 5.75 -19.20 14.27
N ASP A 105 6.68 -18.84 13.37
CA ASP A 105 6.49 -19.03 11.93
C ASP A 105 6.38 -20.52 11.60
N GLY A 106 5.27 -20.90 10.99
CA GLY A 106 5.01 -22.27 10.61
C GLY A 106 3.57 -22.47 10.17
N PHE A 107 3.31 -23.66 9.65
CA PHE A 107 2.00 -24.14 9.22
C PHE A 107 1.79 -25.55 9.73
N PHE A 108 0.51 -25.93 9.92
CA PHE A 108 0.15 -27.33 10.20
C PHE A 108 0.27 -28.18 8.95
#